data_447c71db7d40735c949669abb7b843a1
#
_entry.id   447c71db7d40735c949669abb7b843a1
#
_cell.length_a   1.000
_cell.length_b   1.000
_cell.length_c   1.000
_cell.angle_alpha   90.00
_cell.angle_beta   90.00
_cell.angle_gamma   90.00
#
_symmetry.space_group_name_H-M   'P 1'
#
loop_
_entity.id
_entity.type
_entity.pdbx_description
1 polymer ?
#
loop_
_entity_poly.entity_id
_entity_poly.type
_entity_poly.pdbx_seq_one_letter_code
_entity_poly.pdbx_strand_id
1 'polypeptide(L)'
;ERSRGLGDVYKRQRSEFEAKGDGDFQKGRLVVLVDEFSASASEIVTGAIQDWDRGIVVGRRTFGKGLVQRPIDLPDGSMIRLTIARYYTPSGRCIQKPYESIEQYNKDLIDRYNRGEMMSADSIHFPDSLKAKTLKLGRTVYGGGGIMPDYFVPIDTTMYTNYYLSLRDKGAMVQLNIKLIDRHRKEWLQQYKTFDRFNREFEVSQAMLDELVAQGTSMGITYNLSLIHI
;
A
#
# COMPACT_ATOMS: atom_id res chain seq x y z
N GLU A 1 41.14 -13.97 12.57
CA GLU A 1 40.70 -13.86 13.98
C GLU A 1 40.28 -12.46 14.41
N ARG A 2 40.98 -11.41 13.98
CA ARG A 2 40.63 -10.02 14.31
C ARG A 2 39.28 -9.55 13.70
N SER A 3 38.88 -10.08 12.58
CA SER A 3 37.59 -9.72 11.98
C SER A 3 36.38 -10.37 12.67
N ARG A 4 36.57 -11.50 13.35
CA ARG A 4 35.52 -12.17 14.14
C ARG A 4 35.10 -11.38 15.40
N GLY A 5 36.08 -10.75 16.07
CA GLY A 5 35.79 -9.97 17.28
C GLY A 5 34.93 -8.74 17.03
N LEU A 6 35.16 -8.00 15.96
CA LEU A 6 34.38 -6.80 15.61
C LEU A 6 32.97 -7.14 15.11
N GLY A 7 32.84 -8.23 14.34
CA GLY A 7 31.53 -8.70 13.87
C GLY A 7 30.61 -9.15 15.02
N ASP A 8 31.17 -9.77 16.05
CA ASP A 8 30.41 -10.26 17.22
C ASP A 8 29.95 -9.13 18.15
N VAL A 9 30.70 -8.05 18.27
CA VAL A 9 30.33 -6.88 19.09
C VAL A 9 29.08 -6.20 18.52
N TYR A 10 29.00 -6.02 17.22
CA TYR A 10 27.81 -5.43 16.57
C TYR A 10 26.62 -6.36 16.47
N LYS A 11 26.84 -7.65 16.37
CA LYS A 11 25.76 -8.67 16.32
C LYS A 11 25.06 -8.91 17.64
N ARG A 12 25.65 -8.50 18.77
CA ARG A 12 25.10 -8.73 20.13
C ARG A 12 24.29 -7.57 20.68
N GLN A 13 24.18 -6.45 19.97
CA GLN A 13 23.32 -5.36 20.41
C GLN A 13 21.86 -5.75 20.16
N ARG A 14 21.17 -6.15 21.23
CA ARG A 14 19.75 -6.42 21.25
C ARG A 14 19.04 -5.25 21.92
N SER A 15 18.09 -4.65 21.23
CA SER A 15 17.17 -3.66 21.79
C SER A 15 15.80 -4.28 21.91
N GLU A 16 15.20 -4.22 23.09
CA GLU A 16 13.86 -4.71 23.35
C GLU A 16 12.93 -3.53 23.60
N PHE A 17 11.74 -3.61 23.01
CA PHE A 17 10.67 -2.65 23.18
C PHE A 17 9.43 -3.38 23.66
N GLU A 18 8.98 -3.05 24.86
CA GLU A 18 7.77 -3.63 25.42
C GLU A 18 6.60 -2.67 25.31
N ALA A 19 5.42 -3.22 25.00
CA ALA A 19 4.19 -2.44 25.02
C ALA A 19 3.86 -2.05 26.47
N LYS A 20 3.57 -0.77 26.69
CA LYS A 20 3.17 -0.26 28.00
C LYS A 20 1.65 -0.05 28.00
N GLY A 21 0.96 -0.75 28.87
CA GLY A 21 -0.48 -0.66 29.05
C GLY A 21 -1.28 -1.75 28.34
N ASP A 22 -2.56 -1.84 28.72
CA ASP A 22 -3.42 -2.95 28.33
C ASP A 22 -4.10 -2.73 26.96
N GLY A 23 -4.11 -1.51 26.43
CA GLY A 23 -4.81 -1.12 25.20
C GLY A 23 -6.32 -1.31 25.31
N ASP A 24 -7.06 -0.59 24.46
CA ASP A 24 -8.53 -0.54 24.52
C ASP A 24 -9.21 -1.66 23.74
N PHE A 25 -8.47 -2.39 22.88
CA PHE A 25 -9.03 -3.40 21.98
C PHE A 25 -8.27 -4.73 21.99
N GLN A 26 -8.01 -5.27 23.18
CA GLN A 26 -7.37 -6.58 23.35
C GLN A 26 -8.30 -7.74 22.96
N LYS A 27 -9.59 -7.59 23.14
CA LYS A 27 -10.63 -8.59 22.88
C LYS A 27 -11.61 -8.06 21.83
N GLY A 28 -12.38 -8.96 21.24
CA GLY A 28 -13.35 -8.64 20.20
C GLY A 28 -12.93 -9.09 18.82
N ARG A 29 -13.85 -9.02 17.87
CA ARG A 29 -13.61 -9.41 16.48
C ARG A 29 -12.81 -8.33 15.78
N LEU A 30 -11.72 -8.72 15.11
CA LEU A 30 -10.84 -7.82 14.38
C LEU A 30 -10.69 -8.29 12.94
N VAL A 31 -10.97 -7.40 12.01
CA VAL A 31 -10.72 -7.58 10.58
C VAL A 31 -9.80 -6.46 10.11
N VAL A 32 -8.75 -6.82 9.39
CA VAL A 32 -7.81 -5.89 8.78
C VAL A 32 -8.00 -5.92 7.28
N LEU A 33 -8.31 -4.78 6.69
CA LEU A 33 -8.45 -4.64 5.24
C LEU A 33 -7.10 -4.23 4.64
N VAL A 34 -6.69 -4.92 3.59
CA VAL A 34 -5.42 -4.68 2.90
C VAL A 34 -5.57 -4.76 1.39
N ASP A 35 -4.66 -4.09 0.69
CA ASP A 35 -4.53 -4.15 -0.75
C ASP A 35 -3.05 -4.16 -1.18
N GLU A 36 -2.79 -4.15 -2.47
CA GLU A 36 -1.45 -4.15 -3.06
C GLU A 36 -0.63 -2.89 -2.76
N PHE A 37 -1.25 -1.82 -2.28
CA PHE A 37 -0.61 -0.57 -1.86
C PHE A 37 -0.32 -0.51 -0.36
N SER A 38 -0.92 -1.40 0.41
CA SER A 38 -0.65 -1.53 1.85
C SER A 38 0.80 -1.94 2.06
N ALA A 39 1.61 -1.09 2.71
CA ALA A 39 3.06 -1.25 2.77
C ALA A 39 3.66 -0.86 4.13
N SER A 40 4.87 -1.36 4.42
CA SER A 40 5.71 -0.93 5.55
C SER A 40 5.03 -1.14 6.91
N ALA A 41 4.78 -0.09 7.70
CA ALA A 41 4.16 -0.18 9.02
C ALA A 41 2.80 -0.89 9.00
N SER A 42 2.01 -0.69 7.93
CA SER A 42 0.74 -1.41 7.75
C SER A 42 0.94 -2.92 7.65
N GLU A 43 2.01 -3.35 6.97
CA GLU A 43 2.35 -4.77 6.84
C GLU A 43 2.88 -5.35 8.15
N ILE A 44 3.62 -4.54 8.94
CA ILE A 44 4.10 -4.93 10.26
C ILE A 44 2.92 -5.25 11.19
N VAL A 45 1.96 -4.34 11.25
CA VAL A 45 0.75 -4.52 12.09
C VAL A 45 -0.09 -5.70 11.57
N THR A 46 -0.35 -5.74 10.27
CA THR A 46 -1.14 -6.83 9.65
C THR A 46 -0.49 -8.19 9.87
N GLY A 47 0.82 -8.30 9.65
CA GLY A 47 1.57 -9.53 9.86
C GLY A 47 1.56 -10.00 11.31
N ALA A 48 1.67 -9.08 12.27
CA ALA A 48 1.56 -9.40 13.69
C ALA A 48 0.16 -9.90 14.06
N ILE A 49 -0.90 -9.24 13.56
CA ILE A 49 -2.29 -9.65 13.80
C ILE A 49 -2.55 -11.03 13.21
N GLN A 50 -2.09 -11.30 11.99
CA GLN A 50 -2.27 -12.58 11.32
C GLN A 50 -1.49 -13.69 12.03
N ASP A 51 -0.21 -13.46 12.36
CA ASP A 51 0.65 -14.47 12.96
C ASP A 51 0.23 -14.86 14.39
N TRP A 52 -0.34 -13.93 15.15
CA TRP A 52 -0.91 -14.21 16.46
C TRP A 52 -2.35 -14.76 16.41
N ASP A 53 -2.92 -14.93 15.22
CA ASP A 53 -4.33 -15.31 15.06
C ASP A 53 -5.28 -14.37 15.83
N ARG A 54 -4.90 -13.07 15.92
CA ARG A 54 -5.66 -12.07 16.65
C ARG A 54 -6.85 -11.56 15.84
N GLY A 55 -6.76 -11.60 14.54
CA GLY A 55 -7.78 -11.12 13.61
C GLY A 55 -7.67 -11.80 12.25
N ILE A 56 -8.54 -11.42 11.35
CA ILE A 56 -8.63 -11.90 9.97
C ILE A 56 -8.15 -10.80 9.04
N VAL A 57 -7.33 -11.16 8.06
CA VAL A 57 -6.86 -10.26 7.01
C VAL A 57 -7.67 -10.49 5.75
N VAL A 58 -8.26 -9.44 5.21
CA VAL A 58 -9.16 -9.49 4.03
C VAL A 58 -8.67 -8.52 2.97
N GLY A 59 -8.67 -8.93 1.71
CA GLY A 59 -8.30 -8.10 0.56
C GLY A 59 -7.33 -8.76 -0.40
N ARG A 60 -6.27 -8.06 -0.80
CA ARG A 60 -5.24 -8.54 -1.72
C ARG A 60 -3.87 -8.57 -1.06
N ARG A 61 -2.94 -9.32 -1.65
CA ARG A 61 -1.55 -9.39 -1.17
C ARG A 61 -0.92 -8.00 -1.10
N THR A 62 -0.32 -7.68 0.05
CA THR A 62 0.28 -6.37 0.31
C THR A 62 1.56 -6.14 -0.49
N PHE A 63 2.14 -4.96 -0.39
CA PHE A 63 3.24 -4.50 -1.24
C PHE A 63 4.55 -5.28 -1.06
N GLY A 64 4.89 -5.65 0.17
CA GLY A 64 6.16 -6.35 0.48
C GLY A 64 7.33 -5.41 0.77
N LYS A 65 7.12 -4.37 1.61
CA LYS A 65 8.17 -3.44 2.05
C LYS A 65 8.57 -3.69 3.50
N GLY A 66 9.56 -4.54 3.71
CA GLY A 66 10.02 -5.00 5.02
C GLY A 66 11.47 -4.61 5.37
N LEU A 67 12.01 -3.52 4.80
CA LEU A 67 13.34 -3.01 5.13
C LEU A 67 13.27 -1.93 6.20
N VAL A 68 14.12 -2.06 7.22
CA VAL A 68 14.32 -1.03 8.24
C VAL A 68 15.41 -0.09 7.76
N GLN A 69 15.09 1.19 7.66
CA GLN A 69 16.01 2.23 7.22
C GLN A 69 16.28 3.21 8.36
N ARG A 70 17.54 3.64 8.49
CA ARG A 70 17.97 4.64 9.45
C ARG A 70 18.53 5.87 8.72
N PRO A 71 18.05 7.07 9.03
CA PRO A 71 18.69 8.30 8.59
C PRO A 71 20.01 8.50 9.34
N ILE A 72 21.03 8.97 8.63
CA ILE A 72 22.35 9.33 9.17
C ILE A 72 22.67 10.71 8.64
N ASP A 73 22.78 11.67 9.55
CA ASP A 73 23.16 13.04 9.23
C ASP A 73 24.66 13.10 8.91
N LEU A 74 25.04 13.86 7.89
CA LEU A 74 26.41 14.10 7.49
C LEU A 74 26.88 15.48 7.96
N PRO A 75 28.21 15.69 8.10
CA PRO A 75 28.77 16.96 8.62
C PRO A 75 28.43 18.20 7.80
N ASP A 76 28.10 18.04 6.54
CA ASP A 76 27.70 19.12 5.62
C ASP A 76 26.19 19.47 5.71
N GLY A 77 25.45 18.84 6.63
CA GLY A 77 24.01 19.01 6.79
C GLY A 77 23.16 18.19 5.84
N SER A 78 23.77 17.40 4.96
CA SER A 78 23.04 16.42 4.15
C SER A 78 22.72 15.15 4.97
N MET A 79 21.82 14.30 4.45
CA MET A 79 21.40 13.10 5.12
C MET A 79 21.41 11.92 4.15
N ILE A 80 21.94 10.79 4.59
CA ILE A 80 21.78 9.51 3.91
C ILE A 80 20.77 8.64 4.64
N ARG A 81 20.00 7.86 3.89
CA ARG A 81 19.08 6.87 4.44
C ARG A 81 19.59 5.47 4.10
N LEU A 82 20.07 4.77 5.12
CA LEU A 82 20.70 3.47 4.98
C LEU A 82 19.78 2.35 5.45
N THR A 83 19.68 1.29 4.67
CA THR A 83 19.01 0.05 5.11
C THR A 83 19.92 -0.68 6.08
N ILE A 84 19.44 -0.93 7.30
CA ILE A 84 20.21 -1.54 8.39
C ILE A 84 19.69 -2.92 8.81
N ALA A 85 18.44 -3.26 8.50
CA ALA A 85 17.84 -4.53 8.89
C ALA A 85 16.65 -4.92 7.99
N ARG A 86 16.22 -6.17 8.10
CA ARG A 86 14.96 -6.67 7.57
C ARG A 86 13.97 -6.86 8.71
N TYR A 87 12.70 -6.63 8.44
CA TYR A 87 11.63 -6.90 9.37
C TYR A 87 11.14 -8.35 9.22
N TYR A 88 10.96 -9.00 10.36
CA TYR A 88 10.38 -10.34 10.47
C TYR A 88 9.13 -10.27 11.34
N THR A 89 8.06 -10.94 10.91
CA THR A 89 6.83 -11.04 11.68
C THR A 89 7.01 -12.01 12.86
N PRO A 90 6.07 -12.08 13.83
CA PRO A 90 6.16 -12.99 14.96
C PRO A 90 6.39 -14.47 14.63
N SER A 91 5.90 -14.95 13.48
CA SER A 91 6.16 -16.31 12.99
C SER A 91 7.55 -16.48 12.35
N GLY A 92 8.37 -15.44 12.29
CA GLY A 92 9.72 -15.46 11.73
C GLY A 92 9.78 -15.28 10.21
N ARG A 93 8.67 -15.05 9.52
CA ARG A 93 8.68 -14.81 8.06
C ARG A 93 9.11 -13.38 7.73
N CYS A 94 9.92 -13.23 6.69
CA CYS A 94 10.29 -11.93 6.15
C CYS A 94 9.22 -11.46 5.17
N ILE A 95 8.71 -10.24 5.34
CA ILE A 95 7.69 -9.67 4.44
C ILE A 95 8.29 -8.99 3.20
N GLN A 96 9.61 -8.73 3.21
CA GLN A 96 10.29 -8.04 2.11
C GLN A 96 10.22 -8.85 0.82
N LYS A 97 9.69 -8.24 -0.24
CA LYS A 97 9.77 -8.80 -1.59
C LYS A 97 11.21 -8.78 -2.11
N PRO A 98 11.56 -9.63 -3.10
CA PRO A 98 12.87 -9.61 -3.72
C PRO A 98 13.29 -8.20 -4.15
N TYR A 99 14.56 -7.88 -3.94
CA TYR A 99 15.16 -6.61 -4.32
C TYR A 99 16.49 -6.89 -5.02
N GLU A 100 16.40 -7.20 -6.30
CA GLU A 100 17.58 -7.46 -7.14
C GLU A 100 18.01 -6.17 -7.85
N SER A 101 17.05 -5.38 -8.33
CA SER A 101 17.26 -4.07 -8.91
C SER A 101 16.11 -3.11 -8.60
N ILE A 102 16.38 -1.80 -8.70
CA ILE A 102 15.35 -0.75 -8.56
C ILE A 102 14.26 -0.91 -9.64
N GLU A 103 14.67 -1.28 -10.84
CA GLU A 103 13.75 -1.44 -11.96
C GLU A 103 12.75 -2.58 -11.72
N GLN A 104 13.21 -3.76 -11.34
CA GLN A 104 12.36 -4.90 -10.99
C GLN A 104 11.47 -4.59 -9.78
N TYR A 105 12.03 -3.94 -8.77
CA TYR A 105 11.27 -3.54 -7.59
C TYR A 105 10.09 -2.64 -7.93
N ASN A 106 10.28 -1.68 -8.85
CA ASN A 106 9.24 -0.75 -9.28
C ASN A 106 8.21 -1.39 -10.22
N LYS A 107 8.63 -2.37 -11.03
CA LYS A 107 7.75 -3.11 -11.94
C LYS A 107 6.90 -4.19 -11.27
N ASP A 108 7.23 -4.61 -10.06
CA ASP A 108 6.59 -5.73 -9.37
C ASP A 108 5.06 -5.67 -9.34
N LEU A 109 4.45 -4.51 -9.08
CA LEU A 109 2.99 -4.39 -9.08
C LEU A 109 2.39 -4.60 -10.47
N ILE A 110 3.02 -4.10 -11.51
CA ILE A 110 2.60 -4.29 -12.90
C ILE A 110 2.72 -5.78 -13.29
N ASP A 111 3.83 -6.42 -12.91
CA ASP A 111 4.06 -7.83 -13.17
C ASP A 111 3.05 -8.72 -12.42
N ARG A 112 2.72 -8.38 -11.18
CA ARG A 112 1.66 -9.03 -10.40
C ARG A 112 0.30 -8.91 -11.07
N TYR A 113 -0.05 -7.71 -11.55
CA TYR A 113 -1.28 -7.49 -12.29
C TYR A 113 -1.32 -8.34 -13.58
N ASN A 114 -0.25 -8.32 -14.36
CA ASN A 114 -0.14 -9.08 -15.61
C ASN A 114 -0.21 -10.61 -15.39
N ARG A 115 0.24 -11.11 -14.24
CA ARG A 115 0.09 -12.52 -13.84
C ARG A 115 -1.29 -12.87 -13.31
N GLY A 116 -2.20 -11.89 -13.19
CA GLY A 116 -3.56 -12.10 -12.68
C GLY A 116 -3.70 -12.14 -11.15
N GLU A 117 -2.64 -11.78 -10.41
CA GLU A 117 -2.65 -11.83 -8.94
C GLU A 117 -3.70 -10.89 -8.29
N MET A 118 -4.13 -9.86 -9.02
CA MET A 118 -5.17 -8.95 -8.53
C MET A 118 -6.59 -9.52 -8.72
N MET A 119 -6.73 -10.54 -9.58
CA MET A 119 -8.01 -11.10 -9.98
C MET A 119 -8.31 -12.45 -9.33
N SER A 120 -7.28 -13.24 -9.02
CA SER A 120 -7.44 -14.58 -8.44
C SER A 120 -6.31 -14.91 -7.46
N ALA A 121 -6.70 -15.47 -6.33
CA ALA A 121 -5.75 -16.02 -5.36
C ALA A 121 -4.93 -17.18 -5.94
N ASP A 122 -5.51 -17.95 -6.87
CA ASP A 122 -4.84 -19.08 -7.50
C ASP A 122 -3.66 -18.69 -8.40
N SER A 123 -3.60 -17.41 -8.79
CA SER A 123 -2.45 -16.86 -9.53
C SER A 123 -1.25 -16.53 -8.65
N ILE A 124 -1.38 -16.68 -7.32
CA ILE A 124 -0.35 -16.32 -6.35
C ILE A 124 0.37 -17.58 -5.88
N HIS A 125 1.61 -17.73 -6.28
CA HIS A 125 2.43 -18.89 -5.92
C HIS A 125 3.62 -18.50 -5.06
N PHE A 126 3.77 -19.18 -3.93
CA PHE A 126 4.92 -19.04 -3.05
C PHE A 126 5.68 -20.36 -2.97
N PRO A 127 7.02 -20.33 -3.01
CA PRO A 127 7.83 -21.50 -2.74
C PRO A 127 7.55 -22.07 -1.35
N ASP A 128 7.64 -23.39 -1.22
CA ASP A 128 7.44 -24.07 0.08
C ASP A 128 8.43 -23.60 1.15
N SER A 129 9.61 -23.18 0.75
CA SER A 129 10.64 -22.62 1.65
C SER A 129 10.22 -21.32 2.34
N LEU A 130 9.19 -20.63 1.85
CA LEU A 130 8.65 -19.40 2.41
C LEU A 130 7.42 -19.61 3.29
N LYS A 131 6.99 -20.85 3.45
CA LYS A 131 5.88 -21.21 4.35
C LYS A 131 6.27 -21.04 5.80
N ALA A 132 5.36 -20.48 6.58
CA ALA A 132 5.42 -20.39 8.04
C ALA A 132 4.06 -20.79 8.63
N LYS A 133 4.00 -20.90 9.94
CA LYS A 133 2.77 -21.23 10.68
C LYS A 133 2.42 -20.10 11.64
N THR A 134 1.13 -19.79 11.74
CA THR A 134 0.64 -18.88 12.77
C THR A 134 0.82 -19.50 14.17
N LEU A 135 0.96 -18.66 15.17
CA LEU A 135 1.45 -19.08 16.51
C LEU A 135 0.42 -19.79 17.36
N LYS A 136 -0.88 -19.57 17.12
CA LYS A 136 -1.94 -20.19 17.94
C LYS A 136 -2.68 -21.30 17.20
N LEU A 137 -3.11 -21.04 15.97
CA LEU A 137 -3.94 -21.96 15.20
C LEU A 137 -3.13 -22.81 14.19
N GLY A 138 -1.84 -22.50 13.98
CA GLY A 138 -0.99 -23.23 13.05
C GLY A 138 -1.43 -23.10 11.59
N ARG A 139 -2.13 -22.03 11.21
CA ARG A 139 -2.51 -21.77 9.81
C ARG A 139 -1.28 -21.53 8.96
N THR A 140 -1.33 -21.93 7.70
CA THR A 140 -0.23 -21.66 6.78
C THR A 140 -0.26 -20.21 6.34
N VAL A 141 0.88 -19.54 6.46
CA VAL A 141 1.15 -18.17 6.00
C VAL A 141 2.46 -18.15 5.21
N TYR A 142 2.69 -17.08 4.45
CA TYR A 142 3.83 -17.02 3.53
C TYR A 142 4.65 -15.76 3.78
N GLY A 143 5.97 -15.86 3.57
CA GLY A 143 6.90 -14.73 3.55
C GLY A 143 7.35 -14.39 2.14
N GLY A 144 8.34 -13.47 2.04
CA GLY A 144 9.05 -13.20 0.78
C GLY A 144 8.33 -12.30 -0.20
N GLY A 145 7.22 -11.67 0.16
CA GLY A 145 6.52 -10.82 -0.81
C GLY A 145 5.23 -10.17 -0.29
N GLY A 146 5.28 -9.57 0.90
CA GLY A 146 4.12 -8.97 1.55
C GLY A 146 3.30 -9.97 2.37
N ILE A 147 2.14 -9.53 2.81
CA ILE A 147 1.19 -10.33 3.59
C ILE A 147 0.10 -10.84 2.65
N MET A 148 -0.03 -12.16 2.55
CA MET A 148 -1.15 -12.79 1.86
C MET A 148 -2.40 -12.73 2.76
N PRO A 149 -3.55 -12.20 2.28
CA PRO A 149 -4.75 -12.16 3.08
C PRO A 149 -5.31 -13.56 3.38
N ASP A 150 -6.05 -13.68 4.47
CA ASP A 150 -6.79 -14.91 4.82
C ASP A 150 -8.01 -15.09 3.89
N TYR A 151 -8.65 -13.99 3.51
CA TYR A 151 -9.73 -13.95 2.54
C TYR A 151 -9.36 -13.00 1.40
N PHE A 152 -9.19 -13.58 0.23
CA PHE A 152 -8.88 -12.82 -0.96
C PHE A 152 -10.14 -12.14 -1.52
N VAL A 153 -10.00 -10.85 -1.88
CA VAL A 153 -11.02 -10.07 -2.57
C VAL A 153 -10.40 -9.55 -3.87
N PRO A 154 -10.90 -9.96 -5.03
CA PRO A 154 -10.35 -9.49 -6.31
C PRO A 154 -10.55 -7.98 -6.48
N ILE A 155 -9.71 -7.38 -7.34
CA ILE A 155 -9.92 -6.00 -7.72
C ILE A 155 -11.24 -5.86 -8.48
N ASP A 156 -12.03 -4.86 -8.10
CA ASP A 156 -13.22 -4.51 -8.88
C ASP A 156 -12.81 -3.74 -10.13
N THR A 157 -12.90 -4.39 -11.27
CA THR A 157 -12.58 -3.78 -12.58
C THR A 157 -13.78 -3.10 -13.22
N THR A 158 -14.98 -3.24 -12.65
CA THR A 158 -16.19 -2.63 -13.21
C THR A 158 -16.23 -1.12 -12.99
N MET A 159 -15.58 -0.65 -11.91
CA MET A 159 -15.49 0.76 -11.53
C MET A 159 -14.40 1.55 -12.29
N TYR A 160 -13.46 0.88 -12.94
CA TYR A 160 -12.28 1.54 -13.54
C TYR A 160 -12.20 1.25 -15.03
N THR A 161 -12.75 2.17 -15.83
CA THR A 161 -12.59 2.11 -17.27
C THR A 161 -11.16 2.46 -17.70
N ASN A 162 -10.71 1.99 -18.86
CA ASN A 162 -9.42 2.37 -19.42
C ASN A 162 -9.29 3.89 -19.61
N TYR A 163 -10.40 4.55 -19.88
CA TYR A 163 -10.46 6.00 -19.98
C TYR A 163 -10.16 6.67 -18.63
N TYR A 164 -10.83 6.22 -17.55
CA TYR A 164 -10.57 6.71 -16.20
C TYR A 164 -9.11 6.49 -15.80
N LEU A 165 -8.59 5.30 -16.02
CA LEU A 165 -7.18 4.97 -15.69
C LEU A 165 -6.22 5.91 -16.46
N SER A 166 -6.47 6.16 -17.73
CA SER A 166 -5.65 7.07 -18.55
C SER A 166 -5.71 8.52 -18.05
N LEU A 167 -6.89 9.01 -17.64
CA LEU A 167 -7.06 10.34 -17.04
C LEU A 167 -6.28 10.47 -15.72
N ARG A 168 -6.33 9.44 -14.88
CA ARG A 168 -5.62 9.37 -13.59
C ARG A 168 -4.11 9.35 -13.82
N ASP A 169 -3.62 8.44 -14.63
CA ASP A 169 -2.18 8.18 -14.81
C ASP A 169 -1.46 9.34 -15.50
N LYS A 170 -2.14 10.04 -16.42
CA LYS A 170 -1.63 11.28 -17.03
C LYS A 170 -1.86 12.52 -16.16
N GLY A 171 -2.52 12.38 -15.01
CA GLY A 171 -2.76 13.47 -14.08
C GLY A 171 -3.80 14.51 -14.55
N ALA A 172 -4.62 14.19 -15.55
CA ALA A 172 -5.63 15.09 -16.10
C ALA A 172 -6.64 15.56 -15.05
N MET A 173 -7.08 14.64 -14.17
CA MET A 173 -8.01 14.93 -13.08
C MET A 173 -7.42 15.90 -12.07
N VAL A 174 -6.15 15.71 -11.69
CA VAL A 174 -5.46 16.58 -10.73
C VAL A 174 -5.29 17.98 -11.29
N GLN A 175 -4.87 18.10 -12.55
CA GLN A 175 -4.69 19.40 -13.21
C GLN A 175 -6.02 20.15 -13.34
N LEU A 176 -7.10 19.48 -13.71
CA LEU A 176 -8.42 20.09 -13.77
C LEU A 176 -8.89 20.55 -12.38
N ASN A 177 -8.76 19.70 -11.36
CA ASN A 177 -9.16 20.06 -10.00
C ASN A 177 -8.46 21.32 -9.49
N ILE A 178 -7.16 21.46 -9.75
CA ILE A 178 -6.40 22.67 -9.40
C ILE A 178 -7.02 23.90 -10.12
N LYS A 179 -7.28 23.80 -11.43
CA LYS A 179 -7.87 24.90 -12.20
C LYS A 179 -9.28 25.28 -11.70
N LEU A 180 -10.11 24.30 -11.40
CA LEU A 180 -11.47 24.51 -10.88
C LEU A 180 -11.43 25.18 -9.50
N ILE A 181 -10.59 24.67 -8.61
CA ILE A 181 -10.41 25.24 -7.27
C ILE A 181 -9.92 26.69 -7.37
N ASP A 182 -8.95 27.00 -8.20
CA ASP A 182 -8.43 28.36 -8.34
C ASP A 182 -9.47 29.30 -8.93
N ARG A 183 -10.26 28.85 -9.90
CA ARG A 183 -11.34 29.60 -10.54
C ARG A 183 -12.48 29.91 -9.56
N HIS A 184 -12.92 28.91 -8.80
CA HIS A 184 -14.12 28.97 -7.95
C HIS A 184 -13.81 29.15 -6.46
N ARG A 185 -12.56 29.31 -6.06
CA ARG A 185 -12.13 29.34 -4.64
C ARG A 185 -12.97 30.29 -3.79
N LYS A 186 -13.16 31.53 -4.23
CA LYS A 186 -13.90 32.53 -3.46
C LYS A 186 -15.38 32.16 -3.31
N GLU A 187 -15.99 31.71 -4.37
CA GLU A 187 -17.39 31.29 -4.43
C GLU A 187 -17.62 30.06 -3.52
N TRP A 188 -16.83 29.03 -3.69
CA TRP A 188 -16.97 27.79 -2.93
C TRP A 188 -16.70 27.99 -1.44
N LEU A 189 -15.74 28.82 -1.05
CA LEU A 189 -15.52 29.17 0.36
C LEU A 189 -16.69 29.94 0.99
N GLN A 190 -17.44 30.72 0.21
CA GLN A 190 -18.64 31.36 0.68
C GLN A 190 -19.83 30.41 0.76
N GLN A 191 -19.97 29.52 -0.22
CA GLN A 191 -21.06 28.57 -0.30
C GLN A 191 -20.88 27.42 0.71
N TYR A 192 -19.68 26.86 0.79
CA TYR A 192 -19.37 25.71 1.63
C TYR A 192 -18.49 26.11 2.82
N LYS A 193 -19.11 26.73 3.84
CA LYS A 193 -18.39 27.25 5.02
C LYS A 193 -17.80 26.16 5.91
N THR A 194 -18.26 24.92 5.80
CA THR A 194 -17.77 23.76 6.56
C THR A 194 -17.58 22.56 5.63
N PHE A 195 -16.70 21.64 6.02
CA PHE A 195 -16.50 20.40 5.29
C PHE A 195 -17.76 19.54 5.21
N ASP A 196 -18.53 19.48 6.29
CA ASP A 196 -19.80 18.72 6.33
C ASP A 196 -20.82 19.25 5.33
N ARG A 197 -20.87 20.57 5.15
CA ARG A 197 -21.74 21.17 4.15
C ARG A 197 -21.25 20.86 2.73
N PHE A 198 -19.95 21.02 2.49
CA PHE A 198 -19.35 20.64 1.20
C PHE A 198 -19.64 19.18 0.86
N ASN A 199 -19.40 18.25 1.79
CA ASN A 199 -19.56 16.83 1.57
C ASN A 199 -21.01 16.40 1.26
N ARG A 200 -22.00 17.16 1.75
CA ARG A 200 -23.42 16.88 1.50
C ARG A 200 -23.98 17.55 0.26
N GLU A 201 -23.48 18.71 -0.08
CA GLU A 201 -24.13 19.60 -1.05
C GLU A 201 -23.31 19.79 -2.36
N PHE A 202 -22.01 19.43 -2.33
CA PHE A 202 -21.19 19.56 -3.53
C PHE A 202 -21.47 18.40 -4.49
N GLU A 203 -21.83 18.74 -5.70
CA GLU A 203 -22.03 17.79 -6.77
C GLU A 203 -21.14 18.16 -7.97
N VAL A 204 -20.59 17.14 -8.62
CA VAL A 204 -19.84 17.34 -9.88
C VAL A 204 -20.83 17.64 -10.98
N SER A 205 -20.77 18.85 -11.53
CA SER A 205 -21.67 19.27 -12.60
C SER A 205 -21.28 18.67 -13.95
N GLN A 206 -22.23 18.60 -14.89
CA GLN A 206 -21.94 18.19 -16.25
C GLN A 206 -20.85 19.05 -16.91
N ALA A 207 -20.83 20.34 -16.65
CA ALA A 207 -19.81 21.25 -17.16
C ALA A 207 -18.40 20.86 -16.68
N MET A 208 -18.25 20.43 -15.42
CA MET A 208 -16.96 19.94 -14.90
C MET A 208 -16.53 18.63 -15.58
N LEU A 209 -17.49 17.74 -15.87
CA LEU A 209 -17.21 16.51 -16.62
C LEU A 209 -16.80 16.80 -18.07
N ASP A 210 -17.46 17.74 -18.72
CA ASP A 210 -17.12 18.18 -20.08
C ASP A 210 -15.72 18.81 -20.12
N GLU A 211 -15.36 19.61 -19.11
CA GLU A 211 -14.01 20.16 -18.97
C GLU A 211 -12.97 19.04 -18.73
N LEU A 212 -13.32 17.98 -17.99
CA LEU A 212 -12.43 16.82 -17.80
C LEU A 212 -12.18 16.09 -19.13
N VAL A 213 -13.21 15.89 -19.93
CA VAL A 213 -13.11 15.28 -21.25
C VAL A 213 -12.23 16.14 -22.16
N ALA A 214 -12.45 17.47 -22.18
CA ALA A 214 -11.63 18.40 -22.96
C ALA A 214 -10.17 18.41 -22.52
N GLN A 215 -9.91 18.40 -21.21
CA GLN A 215 -8.56 18.29 -20.64
C GLN A 215 -7.89 16.97 -21.04
N GLY A 216 -8.60 15.85 -20.94
CA GLY A 216 -8.11 14.55 -21.37
C GLY A 216 -7.76 14.51 -22.85
N THR A 217 -8.63 15.04 -23.69
CA THR A 217 -8.42 15.14 -25.15
C THR A 217 -7.17 15.97 -25.47
N SER A 218 -6.96 17.09 -24.80
CA SER A 218 -5.76 17.93 -24.97
C SER A 218 -4.46 17.19 -24.59
N MET A 219 -4.55 16.17 -23.74
CA MET A 219 -3.45 15.30 -23.31
C MET A 219 -3.33 14.02 -24.16
N GLY A 220 -4.07 13.92 -25.28
CA GLY A 220 -4.06 12.76 -26.16
C GLY A 220 -4.73 11.52 -25.57
N ILE A 221 -5.75 11.71 -24.74
CA ILE A 221 -6.59 10.62 -24.22
C ILE A 221 -7.87 10.58 -25.03
N THR A 222 -8.10 9.48 -25.74
CA THR A 222 -9.31 9.31 -26.55
C THR A 222 -10.51 8.98 -25.67
N TYR A 223 -11.55 9.80 -25.74
CA TYR A 223 -12.83 9.56 -25.10
C TYR A 223 -13.61 8.46 -25.83
N ASN A 224 -14.04 7.44 -25.10
CA ASN A 224 -14.84 6.36 -25.65
C ASN A 224 -16.11 6.17 -24.81
N LEU A 225 -17.27 6.48 -25.41
CA LEU A 225 -18.60 6.41 -24.80
C LEU A 225 -18.99 5.01 -24.31
N SER A 226 -18.45 3.93 -24.91
CA SER A 226 -18.76 2.56 -24.52
C SER A 226 -18.19 2.16 -23.13
N LEU A 227 -17.41 3.04 -22.51
CA LEU A 227 -16.71 2.79 -21.26
C LEU A 227 -17.26 3.61 -20.06
N ILE A 228 -18.40 4.28 -20.25
CA ILE A 228 -19.09 4.99 -19.16
C ILE A 228 -20.37 4.23 -18.81
N HIS A 229 -20.23 3.12 -18.16
CA HIS A 229 -21.25 2.58 -17.27
C HIS A 229 -20.71 2.72 -15.85
N ILE A 230 -20.89 3.90 -15.31
CA ILE A 230 -20.86 4.14 -13.89
C ILE A 230 -22.28 4.35 -13.43
#